data_efca3ab4f394bc17be567c21846b4335
#
_entry.id   efca3ab4f394bc17be567c21846b4335
#
_cell.length_a   1.000
_cell.length_b   1.000
_cell.length_c   1.000
_cell.angle_alpha   90.00
_cell.angle_beta   90.00
_cell.angle_gamma   90.00
#
_symmetry.space_group_name_H-M   'P 1'
#
loop_
_entity.id
_entity.type
_entity.pdbx_description
1 polymer ?
#
loop_
_entity_poly.entity_id
_entity_poly.type
_entity_poly.pdbx_seq_one_letter_code
_entity_poly.pdbx_strand_id
1 'polypeptide(L)'
;KTMKSLVIWLGLSTFATIMTLPAYGQNSDIIGPSPYNYVTDSWMQTFAEEGMTFGGTSGVYVQNKGRIFFLQRGETRLPNPIPQSYAGFPASLGWNVLQGRGRVWQNVIYVANSEGEVLEIWNQWDHLFKGTNGPGPHRLRMSPYDPQNRLWLVDETNHIIYVFSNDGGRLEMTLGEKGIPGKDETHYRLPQDVAFLPNGMFLVGDGLGGNNRIVVRNADGSYHSEFGEGGDAVHQFASVHSLAMGPEQKLYALDRDKRDVKVFRQTAVLDSSDYPNYEYETTWTGLDLPLDITLGEDAAWVTDIRPPKIVKYNLDGTQDYVWNLPTEGPHMWIEMHSLSADEEGNLY
;
A
#
# COMPACT_ATOMS: atom_id res chain seq x y z
N LYS A 1 3.65 11.81 -21.90
CA LYS A 1 4.48 12.40 -20.82
C LYS A 1 5.22 11.25 -20.19
N THR A 2 6.55 11.24 -20.36
CA THR A 2 7.46 10.23 -19.81
C THR A 2 7.55 10.43 -18.30
N MET A 3 7.16 9.45 -17.51
CA MET A 3 7.47 9.42 -16.09
C MET A 3 8.98 9.44 -15.91
N LYS A 4 9.46 10.38 -15.16
CA LYS A 4 10.89 10.64 -15.01
C LYS A 4 11.34 10.16 -13.64
N SER A 5 12.24 9.21 -13.64
CA SER A 5 13.22 8.88 -12.60
C SER A 5 12.77 8.96 -11.13
N LEU A 6 12.82 7.83 -10.45
CA LEU A 6 12.96 7.80 -8.99
C LEU A 6 14.30 8.46 -8.65
N VAL A 7 14.32 9.73 -8.28
CA VAL A 7 15.50 10.44 -7.85
C VAL A 7 15.32 10.81 -6.39
N ILE A 8 15.97 10.08 -5.52
CA ILE A 8 16.08 10.45 -4.11
C ILE A 8 17.48 11.00 -3.89
N TRP A 9 17.56 12.20 -3.36
CA TRP A 9 18.81 12.89 -3.14
C TRP A 9 19.54 12.39 -1.89
N LEU A 10 20.79 11.98 -2.06
CA LEU A 10 21.74 11.81 -0.97
C LEU A 10 22.34 13.17 -0.62
N GLY A 11 21.99 13.70 0.53
CA GLY A 11 22.70 14.83 1.11
C GLY A 11 23.96 14.37 1.82
N LEU A 12 25.07 14.67 1.29
CA LEU A 12 26.36 15.11 1.78
C LEU A 12 27.55 14.44 1.08
N SER A 13 28.17 15.27 0.28
CA SER A 13 29.57 15.33 -0.13
C SER A 13 30.29 14.03 -0.51
N THR A 14 30.73 14.08 -1.73
CA THR A 14 31.82 13.37 -2.42
C THR A 14 31.40 12.10 -3.17
N PHE A 15 31.31 12.29 -4.48
CA PHE A 15 31.24 11.28 -5.52
C PHE A 15 29.97 10.41 -5.47
N ALA A 16 28.92 10.91 -6.10
CA ALA A 16 27.88 10.05 -6.63
C ALA A 16 28.51 9.15 -7.71
N THR A 17 29.00 7.99 -7.30
CA THR A 17 29.20 6.90 -8.22
C THR A 17 27.80 6.41 -8.55
N ILE A 18 27.31 6.76 -9.73
CA ILE A 18 26.16 6.07 -10.32
C ILE A 18 26.63 4.62 -10.46
N MET A 19 26.36 3.80 -9.45
CA MET A 19 26.49 2.36 -9.60
C MET A 19 25.33 1.93 -10.48
N THR A 20 25.58 1.79 -11.76
CA THR A 20 24.78 0.90 -12.58
C THR A 20 24.99 -0.50 -11.99
N LEU A 21 24.07 -0.95 -11.16
CA LEU A 21 24.07 -2.33 -10.71
C LEU A 21 24.01 -3.23 -11.94
N PRO A 22 24.79 -4.32 -12.00
CA PRO A 22 24.66 -5.27 -13.07
C PRO A 22 23.20 -5.74 -13.07
N ALA A 23 22.58 -5.75 -14.24
CA ALA A 23 21.26 -6.29 -14.44
C ALA A 23 21.27 -7.76 -13.99
N TYR A 24 20.80 -7.99 -12.77
CA TYR A 24 20.59 -9.35 -12.27
C TYR A 24 19.43 -9.95 -13.04
N GLY A 25 19.76 -10.98 -13.85
CA GLY A 25 18.84 -11.84 -14.53
C GLY A 25 17.70 -11.10 -15.23
N GLN A 26 17.99 -10.55 -16.41
CA GLN A 26 16.92 -10.11 -17.31
C GLN A 26 16.08 -11.34 -17.64
N ASN A 27 14.89 -11.45 -17.07
CA ASN A 27 13.88 -12.33 -17.61
C ASN A 27 13.52 -11.82 -19.02
N SER A 28 13.16 -12.75 -19.91
CA SER A 28 12.72 -12.49 -21.29
C SER A 28 11.48 -11.57 -21.37
N ASP A 29 10.91 -11.19 -20.23
CA ASP A 29 9.66 -10.45 -20.10
C ASP A 29 9.88 -8.96 -19.85
N ILE A 30 11.12 -8.49 -19.83
CA ILE A 30 11.41 -7.05 -19.69
C ILE A 30 11.24 -6.36 -21.03
N ILE A 31 10.25 -5.49 -21.09
CA ILE A 31 9.95 -4.68 -22.28
C ILE A 31 10.64 -3.32 -22.12
N GLY A 32 11.86 -3.22 -22.63
CA GLY A 32 12.63 -1.95 -22.64
C GLY A 32 13.53 -1.70 -21.43
N PRO A 33 14.31 -0.61 -21.43
CA PRO A 33 15.15 -0.23 -20.29
C PRO A 33 14.32 0.30 -19.13
N SER A 34 14.76 0.03 -17.90
CA SER A 34 14.10 0.58 -16.72
C SER A 34 14.05 2.11 -16.77
N PRO A 35 12.88 2.73 -16.65
CA PRO A 35 12.75 4.17 -16.52
C PRO A 35 13.11 4.67 -15.12
N TYR A 36 13.34 3.74 -14.16
CA TYR A 36 13.57 4.06 -12.75
C TYR A 36 15.00 3.78 -12.34
N ASN A 37 15.52 4.68 -11.50
CA ASN A 37 16.65 4.43 -10.63
C ASN A 37 16.10 4.30 -9.21
N TYR A 38 16.65 3.43 -8.39
CA TYR A 38 16.21 3.31 -7.01
C TYR A 38 17.31 3.66 -6.03
N VAL A 39 16.90 4.15 -4.88
CA VAL A 39 17.75 4.44 -3.75
C VAL A 39 17.45 3.42 -2.67
N THR A 40 18.49 2.76 -2.21
CA THR A 40 18.35 1.68 -1.24
C THR A 40 18.98 2.00 0.10
N ASP A 41 19.91 2.92 0.14
CA ASP A 41 20.70 3.21 1.32
C ASP A 41 20.21 4.46 2.02
N SER A 42 19.72 4.30 3.24
CA SER A 42 19.53 5.41 4.19
C SER A 42 18.65 6.55 3.69
N TRP A 43 17.73 6.26 2.76
CA TRP A 43 16.82 7.29 2.29
C TRP A 43 16.02 7.88 3.45
N MET A 44 15.40 7.03 4.27
CA MET A 44 14.68 7.52 5.43
C MET A 44 15.60 7.55 6.65
N GLN A 45 15.63 8.70 7.32
CA GLN A 45 16.32 8.81 8.60
C GLN A 45 15.62 7.93 9.63
N THR A 46 16.39 7.15 10.36
CA THR A 46 15.86 6.31 11.43
C THR A 46 15.44 7.18 12.61
N PHE A 47 14.27 6.89 13.17
CA PHE A 47 13.77 7.55 14.39
C PHE A 47 13.38 6.54 15.48
N ALA A 48 13.62 5.24 15.24
CA ALA A 48 13.33 4.20 16.22
C ALA A 48 14.09 4.47 17.52
N GLU A 49 13.48 4.12 18.65
CA GLU A 49 14.10 4.27 19.96
C GLU A 49 15.38 3.44 20.10
N GLU A 50 16.26 3.81 21.02
CA GLU A 50 17.49 3.07 21.28
C GLU A 50 17.20 1.59 21.55
N GLY A 51 17.88 0.71 20.84
CA GLY A 51 17.65 -0.75 20.91
C GLY A 51 16.44 -1.26 20.14
N MET A 52 15.80 -0.41 19.35
CA MET A 52 14.68 -0.73 18.48
C MET A 52 15.04 -0.51 17.00
N THR A 53 14.26 -1.11 16.12
CA THR A 53 14.28 -0.84 14.67
C THR A 53 12.85 -0.75 14.16
N PHE A 54 12.68 -0.18 12.99
CA PHE A 54 11.37 -0.14 12.34
C PHE A 54 10.73 -1.54 12.26
N GLY A 55 9.42 -1.59 12.30
CA GLY A 55 8.65 -2.76 11.91
C GLY A 55 8.52 -2.86 10.38
N GLY A 56 7.76 -3.84 9.92
CA GLY A 56 7.39 -3.90 8.51
C GLY A 56 6.53 -2.70 8.14
N THR A 57 6.91 -1.97 7.09
CA THR A 57 6.08 -0.90 6.54
C THR A 57 4.98 -1.52 5.67
N SER A 58 3.73 -1.30 6.05
CA SER A 58 2.59 -1.90 5.38
C SER A 58 1.84 -0.95 4.46
N GLY A 59 1.98 0.35 4.66
CA GLY A 59 1.31 1.37 3.86
C GLY A 59 2.18 2.60 3.65
N VAL A 60 2.08 3.16 2.46
CA VAL A 60 2.63 4.46 2.08
C VAL A 60 1.58 5.24 1.31
N TYR A 61 1.50 6.53 1.57
CA TYR A 61 0.67 7.46 0.79
C TYR A 61 1.40 8.78 0.59
N VAL A 62 1.57 9.18 -0.65
CA VAL A 62 2.18 10.45 -1.02
C VAL A 62 1.09 11.49 -1.21
N GLN A 63 1.01 12.45 -0.30
CA GLN A 63 0.16 13.63 -0.48
C GLN A 63 0.85 14.65 -1.39
N ASN A 64 2.11 14.89 -1.17
CA ASN A 64 3.04 15.66 -1.99
C ASN A 64 4.49 15.38 -1.52
N LYS A 65 5.49 15.95 -2.20
CA LYS A 65 6.92 15.74 -1.84
C LYS A 65 7.30 16.18 -0.43
N GLY A 66 6.62 17.16 0.12
CA GLY A 66 6.85 17.63 1.47
C GLY A 66 6.11 16.81 2.53
N ARG A 67 5.23 15.87 2.13
CA ARG A 67 4.36 15.17 3.07
C ARG A 67 3.98 13.79 2.55
N ILE A 68 4.70 12.79 3.01
CA ILE A 68 4.54 11.38 2.67
C ILE A 68 4.22 10.62 3.96
N PHE A 69 3.09 9.96 3.99
CA PHE A 69 2.62 9.19 5.13
C PHE A 69 3.09 7.75 5.05
N PHE A 70 3.55 7.23 6.17
CA PHE A 70 3.99 5.85 6.32
C PHE A 70 3.25 5.17 7.46
N LEU A 71 3.02 3.89 7.27
CA LEU A 71 2.38 3.01 8.22
C LEU A 71 3.30 1.83 8.52
N GLN A 72 3.83 1.78 9.74
CA GLN A 72 4.62 0.63 10.17
C GLN A 72 3.84 -0.26 11.14
N ARG A 73 4.21 -1.53 11.14
CA ARG A 73 3.63 -2.54 12.03
C ARG A 73 4.34 -2.56 13.40
N GLY A 74 4.49 -1.37 14.00
CA GLY A 74 5.20 -1.15 15.25
C GLY A 74 6.71 -1.34 15.11
N GLU A 75 7.45 -1.14 16.20
CA GLU A 75 8.89 -1.30 16.25
C GLU A 75 9.30 -2.68 16.79
N THR A 76 10.44 -3.17 16.35
CA THR A 76 10.97 -4.49 16.75
C THR A 76 12.27 -4.30 17.53
N ARG A 77 12.43 -5.07 18.62
CA ARG A 77 13.65 -5.03 19.43
C ARG A 77 14.85 -5.57 18.67
N LEU A 78 15.93 -4.80 18.69
CA LEU A 78 17.20 -5.23 18.14
C LEU A 78 17.84 -6.35 19.01
N PRO A 79 18.69 -7.19 18.43
CA PRO A 79 19.57 -8.08 19.19
C PRO A 79 20.45 -7.29 20.16
N ASN A 80 20.78 -7.91 21.29
CA ASN A 80 21.78 -7.36 22.20
C ASN A 80 22.92 -8.38 22.38
N PRO A 81 24.17 -8.09 21.98
CA PRO A 81 24.60 -6.84 21.36
C PRO A 81 24.03 -6.65 19.94
N ILE A 82 23.93 -5.40 19.48
CA ILE A 82 23.50 -5.08 18.13
C ILE A 82 24.56 -5.60 17.15
N PRO A 83 24.19 -6.43 16.15
CA PRO A 83 25.14 -6.94 15.17
C PRO A 83 25.78 -5.82 14.34
N GLN A 84 27.06 -6.00 14.00
CA GLN A 84 27.77 -5.04 13.12
C GLN A 84 27.14 -4.90 11.73
N SER A 85 26.37 -5.91 11.29
CA SER A 85 25.64 -5.87 10.03
C SER A 85 24.42 -4.94 10.05
N TYR A 86 24.02 -4.43 11.22
CA TYR A 86 22.89 -3.52 11.30
C TYR A 86 23.24 -2.16 10.70
N ALA A 87 22.58 -1.81 9.60
CA ALA A 87 22.79 -0.59 8.85
C ALA A 87 21.69 0.46 9.08
N GLY A 88 20.95 0.38 10.20
CA GLY A 88 19.90 1.33 10.55
C GLY A 88 18.49 0.93 10.09
N PHE A 89 18.33 -0.16 9.35
CA PHE A 89 17.04 -0.65 8.87
C PHE A 89 16.92 -2.18 9.02
N PRO A 90 15.69 -2.71 9.18
CA PRO A 90 15.45 -4.11 9.55
C PRO A 90 16.04 -5.12 8.59
N ALA A 91 15.92 -4.90 7.28
CA ALA A 91 16.39 -5.84 6.26
C ALA A 91 17.89 -6.09 6.32
N SER A 92 18.69 -5.16 6.85
CA SER A 92 20.13 -5.32 7.04
C SER A 92 20.50 -6.45 8.02
N LEU A 93 19.57 -6.85 8.89
CA LEU A 93 19.74 -7.97 9.82
C LEU A 93 19.30 -9.31 9.25
N GLY A 94 18.57 -9.30 8.15
CA GLY A 94 17.93 -10.47 7.59
C GLY A 94 16.70 -10.93 8.40
N TRP A 95 15.76 -11.55 7.71
CA TRP A 95 14.48 -11.97 8.28
C TRP A 95 14.62 -12.91 9.50
N ASN A 96 15.56 -13.84 9.43
CA ASN A 96 15.78 -14.82 10.50
C ASN A 96 16.21 -14.19 11.83
N VAL A 97 16.87 -13.03 11.79
CA VAL A 97 17.31 -12.33 13.01
C VAL A 97 16.15 -11.60 13.68
N LEU A 98 15.20 -11.13 12.91
CA LEU A 98 14.05 -10.36 13.40
C LEU A 98 12.88 -11.24 13.80
N GLN A 99 12.81 -12.46 13.25
CA GLN A 99 11.73 -13.38 13.53
C GLN A 99 11.67 -13.77 15.03
N GLY A 100 10.48 -13.63 15.62
CA GLY A 100 10.26 -13.97 17.03
C GLY A 100 10.75 -12.93 18.05
N ARG A 101 11.23 -11.77 17.60
CA ARG A 101 11.57 -10.68 18.51
C ARG A 101 10.32 -9.90 18.92
N GLY A 102 10.35 -9.36 20.14
CA GLY A 102 9.22 -8.62 20.70
C GLY A 102 8.94 -7.34 19.89
N ARG A 103 7.73 -7.28 19.34
CA ARG A 103 7.19 -6.09 18.69
C ARG A 103 6.53 -5.19 19.72
N VAL A 104 6.72 -3.88 19.58
CA VAL A 104 6.06 -2.86 20.37
C VAL A 104 5.23 -1.98 19.43
N TRP A 105 3.95 -1.84 19.73
CA TRP A 105 3.07 -0.97 18.98
C TRP A 105 3.33 0.49 19.38
N GLN A 106 4.29 1.10 18.72
CA GLN A 106 4.67 2.49 18.87
C GLN A 106 5.13 3.06 17.54
N ASN A 107 4.96 4.39 17.39
CA ASN A 107 5.32 5.14 16.18
C ASN A 107 4.72 4.55 14.90
N VAL A 108 3.46 4.09 15.00
CA VAL A 108 2.78 3.32 13.93
C VAL A 108 2.53 4.17 12.69
N ILE A 109 2.16 5.44 12.88
CA ILE A 109 1.93 6.39 11.80
C ILE A 109 3.00 7.48 11.90
N TYR A 110 3.68 7.75 10.80
CA TYR A 110 4.64 8.85 10.71
C TYR A 110 4.64 9.51 9.34
N VAL A 111 5.16 10.72 9.27
CA VAL A 111 5.22 11.54 8.07
C VAL A 111 6.66 11.92 7.79
N ALA A 112 7.09 11.77 6.56
CA ALA A 112 8.40 12.24 6.09
C ALA A 112 8.26 13.07 4.81
N ASN A 113 9.34 13.73 4.41
CA ASN A 113 9.45 14.38 3.12
C ASN A 113 10.20 13.50 2.10
N SER A 114 10.28 13.97 0.87
CA SER A 114 10.98 13.25 -0.22
C SER A 114 12.49 13.10 0.01
N GLU A 115 13.08 13.88 0.89
CA GLU A 115 14.48 13.77 1.33
C GLU A 115 14.67 12.70 2.41
N GLY A 116 13.57 12.09 2.90
CA GLY A 116 13.60 11.07 3.94
C GLY A 116 13.70 11.62 5.36
N GLU A 117 13.53 12.93 5.54
CA GLU A 117 13.45 13.55 6.85
C GLU A 117 12.09 13.28 7.49
N VAL A 118 12.08 12.73 8.70
CA VAL A 118 10.84 12.49 9.47
C VAL A 118 10.36 13.79 10.09
N LEU A 119 9.17 14.22 9.69
CA LEU A 119 8.56 15.50 10.09
C LEU A 119 7.61 15.36 11.25
N GLU A 120 6.84 14.28 11.30
CA GLU A 120 5.81 14.03 12.29
C GLU A 120 5.79 12.55 12.69
N ILE A 121 5.49 12.29 13.95
CA ILE A 121 5.19 10.95 14.46
C ILE A 121 3.88 11.05 15.24
N TRP A 122 2.87 10.28 14.83
CA TRP A 122 1.54 10.32 15.40
C TRP A 122 1.36 9.31 16.54
N ASN A 123 2.29 9.29 17.48
CA ASN A 123 2.33 8.34 18.59
C ASN A 123 1.13 8.43 19.56
N GLN A 124 0.39 9.54 19.55
CA GLN A 124 -0.86 9.67 20.30
C GLN A 124 -1.90 8.60 19.90
N TRP A 125 -1.80 8.03 18.69
CA TRP A 125 -2.70 6.99 18.17
C TRP A 125 -2.20 5.57 18.36
N ASP A 126 -1.01 5.36 18.88
CA ASP A 126 -0.44 4.02 19.09
C ASP A 126 -1.32 3.12 19.98
N HIS A 127 -2.11 3.74 20.85
CA HIS A 127 -3.05 3.02 21.72
C HIS A 127 -4.13 2.25 20.93
N LEU A 128 -4.43 2.66 19.69
CA LEU A 128 -5.39 1.97 18.82
C LEU A 128 -4.88 0.58 18.40
N PHE A 129 -3.57 0.38 18.37
CA PHE A 129 -2.93 -0.86 17.91
C PHE A 129 -2.46 -1.76 19.05
N LYS A 130 -2.47 -1.26 20.29
CA LYS A 130 -2.05 -2.05 21.46
C LYS A 130 -2.90 -3.31 21.61
N GLY A 131 -2.21 -4.44 21.85
CA GLY A 131 -2.86 -5.74 22.02
C GLY A 131 -3.22 -6.45 20.72
N THR A 132 -2.95 -5.86 19.56
CA THR A 132 -3.17 -6.51 18.26
C THR A 132 -2.27 -7.75 18.14
N ASN A 133 -2.91 -8.89 17.90
CA ASN A 133 -2.25 -10.18 17.69
C ASN A 133 -2.39 -10.59 16.22
N GLY A 134 -1.44 -10.16 15.40
CA GLY A 134 -1.47 -10.36 13.95
C GLY A 134 -0.66 -9.31 13.22
N PRO A 135 -0.77 -9.21 11.90
CA PRO A 135 -0.04 -8.21 11.12
C PRO A 135 -0.30 -6.78 11.57
N GLY A 136 -1.53 -6.43 11.90
CA GLY A 136 -1.94 -5.09 12.34
C GLY A 136 -2.43 -4.22 11.19
N PRO A 137 -2.11 -2.92 11.22
CA PRO A 137 -2.56 -1.99 10.20
C PRO A 137 -1.95 -2.32 8.83
N HIS A 138 -2.74 -2.09 7.77
CA HIS A 138 -2.48 -2.62 6.45
C HIS A 138 -2.27 -1.55 5.37
N ARG A 139 -3.14 -0.53 5.31
CA ARG A 139 -3.17 0.41 4.18
C ARG A 139 -3.40 1.84 4.62
N LEU A 140 -2.80 2.78 3.88
CA LEU A 140 -3.09 4.21 3.96
C LEU A 140 -3.65 4.71 2.63
N ARG A 141 -4.68 5.56 2.69
CA ARG A 141 -5.25 6.24 1.52
C ARG A 141 -5.72 7.65 1.89
N MET A 142 -5.84 8.51 0.89
CA MET A 142 -6.61 9.76 0.94
C MET A 142 -7.52 9.83 -0.27
N SER A 143 -8.70 10.39 -0.08
CA SER A 143 -9.59 10.65 -1.19
C SER A 143 -9.11 11.87 -1.99
N PRO A 144 -8.93 11.76 -3.32
CA PRO A 144 -8.63 12.91 -4.14
C PRO A 144 -9.80 13.92 -4.24
N TYR A 145 -10.96 13.53 -3.72
CA TYR A 145 -12.19 14.32 -3.72
C TYR A 145 -12.49 14.96 -2.36
N ASP A 146 -11.69 14.64 -1.33
CA ASP A 146 -11.88 15.21 0.01
C ASP A 146 -11.05 16.48 0.19
N PRO A 147 -11.66 17.66 0.27
CA PRO A 147 -10.95 18.92 0.43
C PRO A 147 -10.21 19.03 1.78
N GLN A 148 -10.52 18.15 2.74
CA GLN A 148 -9.85 18.09 4.03
C GLN A 148 -8.63 17.16 4.00
N ASN A 149 -8.43 16.40 2.92
CA ASN A 149 -7.34 15.43 2.77
C ASN A 149 -7.21 14.49 3.98
N ARG A 150 -8.33 13.97 4.48
CA ARG A 150 -8.34 13.07 5.63
C ARG A 150 -7.58 11.78 5.33
N LEU A 151 -6.78 11.34 6.30
CA LEU A 151 -6.02 10.10 6.18
C LEU A 151 -6.89 8.91 6.59
N TRP A 152 -7.06 7.96 5.68
CA TRP A 152 -7.74 6.70 5.90
C TRP A 152 -6.71 5.62 6.19
N LEU A 153 -6.92 4.90 7.29
CA LEU A 153 -6.09 3.79 7.72
C LEU A 153 -6.94 2.53 7.84
N VAL A 154 -6.63 1.52 7.06
CA VAL A 154 -7.25 0.20 7.16
C VAL A 154 -6.43 -0.65 8.11
N ASP A 155 -7.03 -1.11 9.22
CA ASP A 155 -6.43 -2.07 10.14
C ASP A 155 -7.07 -3.45 9.92
N GLU A 156 -6.37 -4.27 9.13
CA GLU A 156 -6.89 -5.59 8.75
C GLU A 156 -7.12 -6.49 9.95
N THR A 157 -6.16 -6.56 10.86
CA THR A 157 -6.21 -7.50 11.98
C THR A 157 -7.29 -7.15 13.00
N ASN A 158 -7.55 -5.86 13.18
CA ASN A 158 -8.59 -5.39 14.07
C ASN A 158 -9.96 -5.21 13.39
N HIS A 159 -10.08 -5.54 12.09
CA HIS A 159 -11.33 -5.50 11.32
C HIS A 159 -11.97 -4.11 11.24
N ILE A 160 -11.16 -3.06 11.18
CA ILE A 160 -11.59 -1.68 11.40
C ILE A 160 -10.91 -0.72 10.42
N ILE A 161 -11.58 0.38 10.12
CA ILE A 161 -11.00 1.48 9.35
C ILE A 161 -11.10 2.74 10.18
N TYR A 162 -9.99 3.46 10.31
CA TYR A 162 -9.89 4.74 11.00
C TYR A 162 -9.72 5.87 9.97
N VAL A 163 -10.38 6.99 10.21
CA VAL A 163 -10.23 8.21 9.41
C VAL A 163 -9.77 9.34 10.31
N PHE A 164 -8.59 9.86 10.03
CA PHE A 164 -7.97 10.93 10.80
C PHE A 164 -8.03 12.26 10.05
N SER A 165 -8.09 13.38 10.80
CA SER A 165 -7.78 14.68 10.22
C SER A 165 -6.37 14.70 9.64
N ASN A 166 -6.12 15.50 8.60
CA ASN A 166 -4.83 15.55 7.89
C ASN A 166 -3.64 15.89 8.81
N ASP A 167 -3.88 16.68 9.85
CA ASP A 167 -2.89 17.06 10.85
C ASP A 167 -2.69 16.02 11.97
N GLY A 168 -3.42 14.89 11.90
CA GLY A 168 -3.37 13.84 12.91
C GLY A 168 -3.99 14.20 14.26
N GLY A 169 -4.60 15.37 14.38
CA GLY A 169 -5.11 15.87 15.67
C GLY A 169 -6.42 15.20 16.11
N ARG A 170 -7.21 14.66 15.19
CA ARG A 170 -8.52 14.06 15.47
C ARG A 170 -8.73 12.75 14.75
N LEU A 171 -9.40 11.81 15.42
CA LEU A 171 -10.05 10.66 14.80
C LEU A 171 -11.49 11.09 14.44
N GLU A 172 -11.79 11.18 13.16
CA GLU A 172 -13.05 11.75 12.67
C GLU A 172 -14.11 10.70 12.36
N MET A 173 -13.68 9.51 11.94
CA MET A 173 -14.59 8.40 11.65
C MET A 173 -13.94 7.06 12.00
N THR A 174 -14.78 6.12 12.38
CA THR A 174 -14.40 4.71 12.60
C THR A 174 -15.45 3.82 11.97
N LEU A 175 -15.02 2.85 11.16
CA LEU A 175 -15.89 1.89 10.49
C LEU A 175 -15.50 0.48 10.90
N GLY A 176 -16.47 -0.33 11.29
CA GLY A 176 -16.25 -1.63 11.91
C GLY A 176 -16.16 -1.53 13.44
N GLU A 177 -15.99 -2.66 14.09
CA GLU A 177 -15.80 -2.77 15.54
C GLU A 177 -14.48 -3.49 15.83
N LYS A 178 -13.62 -2.86 16.63
CA LYS A 178 -12.27 -3.37 16.89
C LYS A 178 -12.27 -4.78 17.44
N GLY A 179 -11.64 -5.70 16.69
CA GLY A 179 -11.50 -7.10 17.06
C GLY A 179 -12.76 -7.95 16.83
N ILE A 180 -13.81 -7.41 16.24
CA ILE A 180 -15.04 -8.12 15.94
C ILE A 180 -15.16 -8.35 14.44
N PRO A 181 -14.85 -9.55 13.93
CA PRO A 181 -15.04 -9.87 12.52
C PRO A 181 -16.51 -10.17 12.19
N GLY A 182 -16.94 -9.75 10.99
CA GLY A 182 -18.29 -10.06 10.51
C GLY A 182 -18.43 -9.89 9.00
N LYS A 183 -19.63 -10.22 8.50
CA LYS A 183 -20.03 -10.04 7.09
C LYS A 183 -21.40 -9.37 6.98
N ASP A 184 -21.76 -8.56 7.93
CA ASP A 184 -22.98 -7.75 7.87
C ASP A 184 -22.72 -6.33 7.37
N GLU A 185 -23.70 -5.44 7.50
CA GLU A 185 -23.63 -4.07 7.04
C GLU A 185 -22.66 -3.20 7.84
N THR A 186 -22.24 -3.62 9.03
CA THR A 186 -21.43 -2.82 9.96
C THR A 186 -20.04 -3.39 10.22
N HIS A 187 -19.85 -4.68 9.98
CA HIS A 187 -18.59 -5.36 10.25
C HIS A 187 -17.86 -5.80 8.98
N TYR A 188 -16.55 -5.90 9.12
CA TYR A 188 -15.63 -6.45 8.11
C TYR A 188 -14.91 -7.68 8.66
N ARG A 189 -14.26 -8.40 7.78
CA ARG A 189 -13.38 -9.48 8.18
C ARG A 189 -12.06 -9.38 7.41
N LEU A 190 -11.03 -8.85 8.07
CA LEU A 190 -9.75 -8.53 7.46
C LEU A 190 -9.90 -7.61 6.24
N PRO A 191 -10.45 -6.39 6.40
CA PRO A 191 -10.53 -5.41 5.31
C PRO A 191 -9.11 -5.05 4.85
N GLN A 192 -8.94 -4.78 3.55
CA GLN A 192 -7.62 -4.63 2.97
C GLN A 192 -7.34 -3.23 2.43
N ASP A 193 -8.32 -2.63 1.78
CA ASP A 193 -8.11 -1.34 1.12
C ASP A 193 -9.41 -0.54 0.99
N VAL A 194 -9.28 0.75 0.63
CA VAL A 194 -10.40 1.65 0.31
C VAL A 194 -10.13 2.39 -0.98
N ALA A 195 -11.18 2.63 -1.76
CA ALA A 195 -11.16 3.45 -2.96
C ALA A 195 -12.31 4.45 -2.96
N PHE A 196 -12.17 5.61 -3.61
CA PHE A 196 -13.06 6.74 -3.44
C PHE A 196 -13.76 7.15 -4.74
N LEU A 197 -14.98 7.66 -4.62
CA LEU A 197 -15.80 8.15 -5.71
C LEU A 197 -15.99 9.67 -5.62
N PRO A 198 -16.19 10.36 -6.75
CA PRO A 198 -16.32 11.81 -6.78
C PRO A 198 -17.46 12.40 -5.94
N ASN A 199 -18.53 11.64 -5.75
CA ASN A 199 -19.70 12.03 -4.94
C ASN A 199 -19.49 11.84 -3.42
N GLY A 200 -18.26 11.46 -3.00
CA GLY A 200 -17.90 11.22 -1.61
C GLY A 200 -18.20 9.80 -1.11
N MET A 201 -18.88 8.96 -1.89
CA MET A 201 -19.00 7.54 -1.60
C MET A 201 -17.65 6.86 -1.70
N PHE A 202 -17.52 5.69 -1.09
CA PHE A 202 -16.28 4.94 -1.15
C PHE A 202 -16.52 3.42 -1.13
N LEU A 203 -15.52 2.70 -1.56
CA LEU A 203 -15.50 1.25 -1.66
C LEU A 203 -14.52 0.68 -0.63
N VAL A 204 -14.89 -0.42 0.01
CA VAL A 204 -14.03 -1.15 0.96
C VAL A 204 -13.80 -2.55 0.43
N GLY A 205 -12.54 -2.93 0.23
CA GLY A 205 -12.15 -4.30 -0.08
C GLY A 205 -12.15 -5.14 1.19
N ASP A 206 -13.18 -5.94 1.38
CA ASP A 206 -13.35 -6.85 2.53
C ASP A 206 -13.01 -8.28 2.10
N GLY A 207 -11.70 -8.54 1.93
CA GLY A 207 -11.25 -9.62 1.07
C GLY A 207 -10.46 -10.76 1.72
N LEU A 208 -9.54 -10.51 2.66
CA LEU A 208 -8.60 -11.56 3.08
C LEU A 208 -9.21 -12.59 4.04
N GLY A 209 -10.24 -12.22 4.76
CA GLY A 209 -10.88 -13.08 5.77
C GLY A 209 -11.93 -14.06 5.20
N GLY A 210 -12.06 -14.17 3.88
CA GLY A 210 -13.04 -15.03 3.21
C GLY A 210 -14.41 -14.36 2.98
N ASN A 211 -14.58 -13.08 3.30
CA ASN A 211 -15.77 -12.32 2.90
C ASN A 211 -15.78 -12.11 1.39
N ASN A 212 -14.62 -11.82 0.80
CA ASN A 212 -14.39 -11.73 -0.64
C ASN A 212 -15.42 -10.84 -1.36
N ARG A 213 -15.69 -9.67 -0.76
CA ARG A 213 -16.65 -8.69 -1.27
C ARG A 213 -16.04 -7.30 -1.33
N ILE A 214 -16.69 -6.43 -2.08
CA ILE A 214 -16.45 -4.99 -2.10
C ILE A 214 -17.69 -4.31 -1.54
N VAL A 215 -17.55 -3.63 -0.42
CA VAL A 215 -18.65 -2.93 0.26
C VAL A 215 -18.67 -1.49 -0.20
N VAL A 216 -19.84 -1.02 -0.66
CA VAL A 216 -20.08 0.36 -1.04
C VAL A 216 -20.64 1.12 0.16
N ARG A 217 -20.05 2.27 0.46
CA ARG A 217 -20.43 3.14 1.57
C ARG A 217 -20.85 4.52 1.08
N ASN A 218 -21.83 5.10 1.76
CA ASN A 218 -22.15 6.51 1.62
C ASN A 218 -21.03 7.38 2.21
N ALA A 219 -21.01 8.67 1.88
CA ALA A 219 -20.01 9.63 2.35
C ALA A 219 -19.95 9.77 3.88
N ASP A 220 -21.04 9.48 4.57
CA ASP A 220 -21.12 9.48 6.04
C ASP A 220 -20.67 8.16 6.70
N GLY A 221 -20.28 7.18 5.88
CA GLY A 221 -19.84 5.86 6.32
C GLY A 221 -20.96 4.83 6.48
N SER A 222 -22.22 5.19 6.28
CA SER A 222 -23.33 4.24 6.32
C SER A 222 -23.25 3.21 5.18
N TYR A 223 -23.76 2.00 5.42
CA TYR A 223 -23.81 0.96 4.38
C TYR A 223 -24.73 1.38 3.24
N HIS A 224 -24.29 1.14 2.02
CA HIS A 224 -25.12 1.33 0.84
C HIS A 224 -25.47 -0.01 0.17
N SER A 225 -24.45 -0.72 -0.29
CA SER A 225 -24.59 -2.00 -0.99
C SER A 225 -23.28 -2.77 -0.97
N GLU A 226 -23.25 -3.93 -1.57
CA GLU A 226 -22.03 -4.70 -1.79
C GLU A 226 -22.10 -5.47 -3.10
N PHE A 227 -20.95 -5.84 -3.63
CA PHE A 227 -20.82 -6.72 -4.78
C PHE A 227 -19.55 -7.58 -4.66
N GLY A 228 -19.45 -8.55 -5.54
CA GLY A 228 -18.36 -9.54 -5.48
C GLY A 228 -18.66 -10.65 -4.48
N GLU A 229 -18.10 -11.79 -4.77
CA GLU A 229 -18.21 -13.01 -3.97
C GLU A 229 -16.99 -13.90 -4.13
N GLY A 230 -16.77 -14.79 -3.18
CA GLY A 230 -15.73 -15.80 -3.26
C GLY A 230 -16.08 -16.92 -4.22
N GLY A 231 -15.09 -17.43 -4.97
CA GLY A 231 -15.28 -18.56 -5.86
C GLY A 231 -14.23 -18.68 -6.96
N ASP A 232 -14.43 -19.65 -7.86
CA ASP A 232 -13.45 -20.00 -8.88
C ASP A 232 -13.67 -19.31 -10.24
N ALA A 233 -14.86 -18.72 -10.46
CA ALA A 233 -15.14 -18.01 -11.70
C ALA A 233 -14.21 -16.78 -11.86
N VAL A 234 -13.98 -16.34 -13.09
CA VAL A 234 -13.04 -15.26 -13.40
C VAL A 234 -13.39 -13.92 -12.71
N HIS A 235 -14.66 -13.66 -12.52
CA HIS A 235 -15.16 -12.45 -11.84
C HIS A 235 -15.25 -12.60 -10.31
N GLN A 236 -15.12 -13.81 -9.78
CA GLN A 236 -15.17 -14.08 -8.34
C GLN A 236 -13.78 -13.91 -7.72
N PHE A 237 -13.73 -13.62 -6.42
CA PHE A 237 -12.52 -13.35 -5.67
C PHE A 237 -12.03 -14.54 -4.85
N ALA A 238 -10.73 -14.61 -4.64
CA ALA A 238 -10.11 -15.40 -3.60
C ALA A 238 -9.61 -14.49 -2.45
N SER A 239 -9.10 -13.30 -2.78
CA SER A 239 -8.62 -12.32 -1.80
C SER A 239 -8.55 -10.92 -2.41
N VAL A 240 -9.57 -10.09 -2.20
CA VAL A 240 -9.51 -8.67 -2.57
C VAL A 240 -8.47 -7.98 -1.69
N HIS A 241 -7.31 -7.63 -2.24
CA HIS A 241 -6.18 -7.14 -1.45
C HIS A 241 -5.88 -5.66 -1.67
N SER A 242 -6.11 -5.12 -2.85
CA SER A 242 -5.97 -3.69 -3.12
C SER A 242 -7.03 -3.20 -4.10
N LEU A 243 -7.41 -1.94 -3.96
CA LEU A 243 -8.39 -1.26 -4.80
C LEU A 243 -7.82 0.05 -5.34
N ALA A 244 -8.03 0.30 -6.61
CA ALA A 244 -7.71 1.59 -7.21
C ALA A 244 -8.84 2.05 -8.15
N MET A 245 -9.13 3.35 -8.12
CA MET A 245 -10.05 3.97 -9.07
C MET A 245 -9.27 4.61 -10.21
N GLY A 246 -9.65 4.28 -11.42
CA GLY A 246 -9.05 4.82 -12.62
C GLY A 246 -9.97 5.76 -13.40
N PRO A 247 -9.58 6.10 -14.65
CA PRO A 247 -10.40 6.87 -15.55
C PRO A 247 -11.79 6.26 -15.73
N GLU A 248 -12.78 7.10 -16.04
CA GLU A 248 -14.19 6.68 -16.21
C GLU A 248 -14.76 5.95 -14.98
N GLN A 249 -14.15 6.16 -13.81
CA GLN A 249 -14.51 5.51 -12.55
C GLN A 249 -14.48 3.97 -12.64
N LYS A 250 -13.62 3.41 -13.48
CA LYS A 250 -13.33 1.99 -13.48
C LYS A 250 -12.64 1.60 -12.18
N LEU A 251 -13.11 0.52 -11.59
CA LEU A 251 -12.50 -0.07 -10.41
C LEU A 251 -11.52 -1.17 -10.83
N TYR A 252 -10.31 -1.07 -10.32
CA TYR A 252 -9.28 -2.09 -10.44
C TYR A 252 -9.13 -2.77 -9.08
N ALA A 253 -9.60 -4.00 -9.01
CA ALA A 253 -9.57 -4.81 -7.79
C ALA A 253 -8.50 -5.89 -7.92
N LEU A 254 -7.41 -5.73 -7.19
CA LEU A 254 -6.31 -6.68 -7.17
C LEU A 254 -6.68 -7.86 -6.28
N ASP A 255 -6.67 -9.05 -6.88
CA ASP A 255 -6.88 -10.33 -6.19
C ASP A 255 -5.53 -11.03 -5.98
N ARG A 256 -5.02 -10.96 -4.75
CA ARG A 256 -3.71 -11.50 -4.40
C ARG A 256 -3.62 -13.00 -4.68
N ASP A 257 -4.62 -13.76 -4.27
CA ASP A 257 -4.55 -15.22 -4.29
C ASP A 257 -4.93 -15.80 -5.66
N LYS A 258 -5.70 -15.07 -6.47
CA LYS A 258 -5.90 -15.38 -7.90
C LYS A 258 -4.78 -14.83 -8.79
N ARG A 259 -3.91 -13.96 -8.24
CA ARG A 259 -2.75 -13.41 -8.95
C ARG A 259 -3.14 -12.58 -10.17
N ASP A 260 -4.17 -11.80 -10.01
CA ASP A 260 -4.74 -11.01 -11.10
C ASP A 260 -5.28 -9.65 -10.62
N VAL A 261 -5.62 -8.79 -11.59
CA VAL A 261 -6.38 -7.56 -11.35
C VAL A 261 -7.68 -7.67 -12.11
N LYS A 262 -8.79 -7.66 -11.40
CA LYS A 262 -10.12 -7.61 -12.00
C LYS A 262 -10.54 -6.18 -12.25
N VAL A 263 -10.96 -5.87 -13.45
CA VAL A 263 -11.45 -4.56 -13.84
C VAL A 263 -12.96 -4.60 -13.89
N PHE A 264 -13.57 -3.65 -13.21
CA PHE A 264 -15.01 -3.46 -13.21
C PHE A 264 -15.32 -2.07 -13.80
N ARG A 265 -16.24 -2.01 -14.74
CA ARG A 265 -16.77 -0.75 -15.24
C ARG A 265 -17.99 -0.34 -14.44
N GLN A 266 -18.15 0.94 -14.25
CA GLN A 266 -19.36 1.50 -13.71
C GLN A 266 -20.47 1.52 -14.78
N THR A 267 -21.66 1.04 -14.44
CA THR A 267 -22.78 0.93 -15.38
C THR A 267 -23.81 2.06 -15.26
N ALA A 268 -23.80 2.79 -14.15
CA ALA A 268 -24.64 3.96 -13.95
C ALA A 268 -23.78 5.22 -13.95
N VAL A 269 -24.23 6.26 -14.65
CA VAL A 269 -23.61 7.59 -14.58
C VAL A 269 -23.96 8.15 -13.20
N LEU A 270 -22.93 8.50 -12.42
CA LEU A 270 -23.14 9.16 -11.13
C LEU A 270 -23.71 10.56 -11.35
N ASP A 271 -25.02 10.69 -11.27
CA ASP A 271 -25.59 11.93 -10.79
C ASP A 271 -25.82 11.81 -9.27
N SER A 272 -26.23 12.87 -8.63
CA SER A 272 -26.39 12.91 -7.17
C SER A 272 -27.45 11.96 -6.61
N SER A 273 -28.17 11.24 -7.45
CA SER A 273 -29.24 10.30 -7.12
C SER A 273 -28.90 8.86 -7.49
N ASP A 274 -27.89 8.62 -8.33
CA ASP A 274 -27.54 7.31 -8.82
C ASP A 274 -26.43 6.67 -8.02
N TYR A 275 -26.58 5.37 -7.79
CA TYR A 275 -25.65 4.57 -7.00
C TYR A 275 -24.67 3.83 -7.90
N PRO A 276 -23.40 3.65 -7.47
CA PRO A 276 -22.44 2.97 -8.27
C PRO A 276 -22.79 1.49 -8.43
N ASN A 277 -23.13 1.09 -9.63
CA ASN A 277 -23.23 -0.29 -10.02
C ASN A 277 -21.99 -0.66 -10.83
N TYR A 278 -21.38 -1.77 -10.47
CA TYR A 278 -20.18 -2.28 -11.10
C TYR A 278 -20.43 -3.61 -11.80
N GLU A 279 -20.04 -3.69 -13.05
CA GLU A 279 -20.04 -4.93 -13.83
C GLU A 279 -18.60 -5.33 -14.16
N TYR A 280 -18.31 -6.62 -14.03
CA TYR A 280 -17.03 -7.18 -14.44
C TYR A 280 -16.80 -6.93 -15.94
N GLU A 281 -15.61 -6.42 -16.28
CA GLU A 281 -15.21 -6.12 -17.65
C GLU A 281 -14.12 -7.07 -18.15
N THR A 282 -13.02 -7.16 -17.41
CA THR A 282 -11.85 -7.98 -17.82
C THR A 282 -10.97 -8.32 -16.63
N THR A 283 -9.95 -9.14 -16.88
CA THR A 283 -8.91 -9.52 -15.91
C THR A 283 -7.52 -9.34 -16.51
N TRP A 284 -6.63 -8.68 -15.78
CA TRP A 284 -5.22 -8.58 -16.09
C TRP A 284 -4.46 -9.71 -15.38
N THR A 285 -3.60 -10.39 -16.09
CA THR A 285 -2.89 -11.57 -15.61
C THR A 285 -1.37 -11.39 -15.72
N GLY A 286 -0.61 -12.42 -15.33
CA GLY A 286 0.86 -12.41 -15.42
C GLY A 286 1.54 -11.95 -14.13
N LEU A 287 0.84 -12.08 -12.99
CA LEU A 287 1.34 -11.79 -11.66
C LEU A 287 1.61 -13.09 -10.88
N ASP A 288 2.50 -13.02 -9.89
CA ASP A 288 2.87 -14.19 -9.07
C ASP A 288 2.32 -14.11 -7.64
N LEU A 289 2.51 -12.98 -6.96
CA LEU A 289 1.87 -12.67 -5.68
C LEU A 289 1.74 -11.15 -5.52
N PRO A 290 0.76 -10.54 -6.18
CA PRO A 290 0.59 -9.09 -6.17
C PRO A 290 0.02 -8.59 -4.83
N LEU A 291 0.48 -7.42 -4.37
CA LEU A 291 0.05 -6.85 -3.09
C LEU A 291 -0.60 -5.47 -3.22
N ASP A 292 -0.16 -4.62 -4.12
CA ASP A 292 -0.73 -3.28 -4.27
C ASP A 292 -0.83 -2.88 -5.73
N ILE A 293 -1.83 -2.07 -6.03
CA ILE A 293 -2.00 -1.40 -7.32
C ILE A 293 -2.16 0.09 -7.11
N THR A 294 -1.36 0.87 -7.83
CA THR A 294 -1.52 2.32 -7.92
C THR A 294 -1.70 2.75 -9.36
N LEU A 295 -2.54 3.74 -9.57
CA LEU A 295 -2.86 4.26 -10.90
C LEU A 295 -2.28 5.66 -11.09
N GLY A 296 -1.72 5.89 -12.27
CA GLY A 296 -1.46 7.20 -12.81
C GLY A 296 -2.47 7.56 -13.87
N GLU A 297 -2.17 8.62 -14.64
CA GLU A 297 -3.08 9.14 -15.67
C GLU A 297 -3.34 8.11 -16.79
N ASP A 298 -2.32 7.38 -17.22
CA ASP A 298 -2.34 6.49 -18.39
C ASP A 298 -1.76 5.08 -18.15
N ALA A 299 -1.39 4.77 -16.92
CA ALA A 299 -0.79 3.50 -16.57
C ALA A 299 -1.10 3.08 -15.13
N ALA A 300 -0.92 1.79 -14.85
CA ALA A 300 -1.00 1.21 -13.51
C ALA A 300 0.33 0.55 -13.14
N TRP A 301 0.69 0.61 -11.86
CA TRP A 301 1.83 -0.10 -11.29
C TRP A 301 1.34 -1.08 -10.24
N VAL A 302 1.80 -2.31 -10.36
CA VAL A 302 1.47 -3.40 -9.44
C VAL A 302 2.75 -3.88 -8.77
N THR A 303 2.77 -3.90 -7.44
CA THR A 303 3.82 -4.59 -6.69
C THR A 303 3.55 -6.09 -6.69
N ASP A 304 4.57 -6.86 -7.00
CA ASP A 304 4.52 -8.32 -7.02
C ASP A 304 5.78 -8.85 -6.30
N ILE A 305 5.62 -9.80 -5.39
CA ILE A 305 6.70 -10.16 -4.46
C ILE A 305 7.32 -11.53 -4.66
N ARG A 306 6.95 -12.28 -5.66
CA ARG A 306 7.50 -13.64 -5.90
C ARG A 306 7.84 -13.92 -7.35
N PRO A 307 9.03 -13.47 -7.84
CA PRO A 307 10.07 -12.67 -7.16
C PRO A 307 9.66 -11.20 -7.02
N PRO A 308 10.33 -10.42 -6.16
CA PRO A 308 10.05 -8.99 -6.00
C PRO A 308 10.21 -8.23 -7.31
N LYS A 309 9.15 -7.62 -7.77
CA LYS A 309 9.09 -6.84 -9.01
C LYS A 309 7.99 -5.80 -8.97
N ILE A 310 8.12 -4.77 -9.79
CA ILE A 310 7.04 -3.85 -10.11
C ILE A 310 6.64 -4.08 -11.56
N VAL A 311 5.36 -4.33 -11.78
CA VAL A 311 4.80 -4.51 -13.12
C VAL A 311 4.02 -3.28 -13.51
N LYS A 312 4.39 -2.65 -14.61
CA LYS A 312 3.64 -1.55 -15.22
C LYS A 312 2.71 -2.10 -16.29
N TYR A 313 1.45 -1.73 -16.20
CA TYR A 313 0.43 -2.02 -17.17
C TYR A 313 -0.03 -0.75 -17.86
N ASN A 314 -0.34 -0.84 -19.14
CA ASN A 314 -1.24 0.08 -19.81
C ASN A 314 -2.67 -0.14 -19.30
N LEU A 315 -3.54 0.88 -19.38
CA LEU A 315 -4.91 0.74 -18.86
C LEU A 315 -5.81 -0.23 -19.68
N ASP A 316 -5.31 -0.76 -20.78
CA ASP A 316 -5.94 -1.85 -21.53
C ASP A 316 -5.56 -3.26 -21.02
N GLY A 317 -4.69 -3.32 -20.00
CA GLY A 317 -4.23 -4.56 -19.37
C GLY A 317 -3.00 -5.20 -20.02
N THR A 318 -2.42 -4.57 -21.03
CA THR A 318 -1.14 -5.02 -21.60
C THR A 318 0.02 -4.62 -20.68
N GLN A 319 0.95 -5.55 -20.44
CA GLN A 319 2.18 -5.22 -19.69
C GLN A 319 3.08 -4.34 -20.55
N ASP A 320 3.43 -3.17 -20.00
CA ASP A 320 4.37 -2.24 -20.64
C ASP A 320 5.81 -2.53 -20.17
N TYR A 321 5.98 -2.81 -18.87
CA TYR A 321 7.30 -2.99 -18.28
C TYR A 321 7.25 -3.85 -17.02
N VAL A 322 8.26 -4.71 -16.84
CA VAL A 322 8.51 -5.47 -15.61
C VAL A 322 9.86 -5.07 -15.04
N TRP A 323 9.87 -4.55 -13.84
CA TRP A 323 11.06 -4.15 -13.14
C TRP A 323 11.37 -5.12 -11.99
N ASN A 324 12.29 -6.05 -12.24
CA ASN A 324 12.75 -6.97 -11.22
C ASN A 324 13.67 -6.28 -10.22
N LEU A 325 13.41 -6.50 -8.94
CA LEU A 325 14.19 -5.92 -7.86
C LEU A 325 15.19 -6.94 -7.29
N PRO A 326 16.32 -6.49 -6.73
CA PRO A 326 17.32 -7.39 -6.16
C PRO A 326 16.73 -8.25 -5.04
N THR A 327 17.01 -9.55 -5.08
CA THR A 327 16.60 -10.53 -4.05
C THR A 327 17.75 -10.95 -3.13
N GLU A 328 18.96 -10.49 -3.42
CA GLU A 328 20.17 -10.83 -2.67
C GLU A 328 21.04 -9.57 -2.48
N GLY A 329 21.96 -9.63 -1.53
CA GLY A 329 22.90 -8.56 -1.25
C GLY A 329 22.37 -7.51 -0.26
N PRO A 330 23.12 -6.42 -0.07
CA PRO A 330 22.79 -5.40 0.92
C PRO A 330 21.53 -4.58 0.56
N HIS A 331 21.10 -4.66 -0.69
CA HIS A 331 19.94 -3.91 -1.21
C HIS A 331 18.78 -4.83 -1.59
N MET A 332 18.70 -6.00 -0.94
CA MET A 332 17.65 -6.95 -1.27
C MET A 332 16.27 -6.45 -0.85
N TRP A 333 15.29 -6.72 -1.69
CA TRP A 333 13.88 -6.49 -1.42
C TRP A 333 13.22 -7.81 -1.02
N ILE A 334 12.47 -7.78 0.06
CA ILE A 334 11.76 -8.97 0.57
C ILE A 334 10.30 -8.90 0.19
N GLU A 335 9.67 -7.74 0.46
CA GLU A 335 8.26 -7.54 0.26
C GLU A 335 7.99 -6.05 0.00
N MET A 336 7.35 -5.74 -1.12
CA MET A 336 6.86 -4.41 -1.44
C MET A 336 5.36 -4.41 -1.22
N HIS A 337 4.96 -4.09 -0.02
CA HIS A 337 3.58 -4.26 0.40
C HIS A 337 2.66 -3.13 -0.07
N SER A 338 3.19 -1.96 -0.27
CA SER A 338 2.43 -0.78 -0.70
C SER A 338 3.25 0.06 -1.67
N LEU A 339 2.56 0.78 -2.53
CA LEU A 339 3.14 1.66 -3.52
C LEU A 339 2.32 2.95 -3.62
N SER A 340 3.01 4.09 -3.71
CA SER A 340 2.39 5.38 -3.98
C SER A 340 3.28 6.21 -4.89
N ALA A 341 2.69 7.05 -5.72
CA ALA A 341 3.42 7.89 -6.66
C ALA A 341 3.23 9.37 -6.31
N ASP A 342 4.26 10.18 -6.55
CA ASP A 342 4.14 11.63 -6.52
C ASP A 342 3.75 12.19 -7.91
N GLU A 343 3.53 13.51 -7.96
CA GLU A 343 3.12 14.21 -9.20
C GLU A 343 4.20 14.18 -10.30
N GLU A 344 5.46 13.92 -9.94
CA GLU A 344 6.55 13.77 -10.91
C GLU A 344 6.72 12.32 -11.38
N GLY A 345 5.98 11.39 -10.78
CA GLY A 345 6.01 9.98 -11.09
C GLY A 345 7.11 9.21 -10.35
N ASN A 346 7.67 9.75 -9.27
CA ASN A 346 8.50 8.96 -8.37
C ASN A 346 7.62 7.99 -7.60
N LEU A 347 8.11 6.78 -7.39
CA LEU A 347 7.44 5.71 -6.66
C LEU A 347 8.07 5.55 -5.28
N TYR A 348 7.20 5.39 -4.28
CA TYR A 348 7.58 5.22 -2.88
C TYR A 348 7.00 3.94 -2.31
#